data_e02f8dfb1ac392abac39e944e681eb6f
#
_entry.id   e02f8dfb1ac392abac39e944e681eb6f
#
_cell.length_a   1.000
_cell.length_b   1.000
_cell.length_c   1.000
_cell.angle_alpha   90.00
_cell.angle_beta   90.00
_cell.angle_gamma   90.00
#
_symmetry.space_group_name_H-M   'P 1'
#
loop_
_entity.id
_entity.type
_entity.pdbx_description
1 polymer ?
#
loop_
_entity_poly.entity_id
_entity_poly.type
_entity_poly.pdbx_seq_one_letter_code
_entity_poly.pdbx_strand_id
1 'polypeptide(L)'
;LQNDCSRLFKISPTDTLNTVQTLYERKLVTYPRTDARVLSTAVAKEIGKNIGGLQKYEPLAQYAQYIMQQGGYKGVAKSKYVNDKQITDHYAIIPTGQGLGNLNGLNDIQRKVYDIIARRFLSIFFPAAEYEKVSLVLTRQIHTAVGEKEDGTESFFANFKRLKNPGYLTIAGLPSDKKQEEQKLTDEELAKFASLKKGDAIPVQAFNIKEGETSPPKRY
;
A
#
# COMPACT_ATOMS: atom_id res chain seq x y z
N LEU A 1 -7.43 -9.05 -2.25
CA LEU A 1 -8.10 -9.39 -0.99
C LEU A 1 -7.59 -10.73 -0.44
N GLN A 2 -7.69 -11.85 -1.20
CA GLN A 2 -7.25 -13.18 -0.75
C GLN A 2 -5.80 -13.18 -0.26
N ASN A 3 -4.88 -12.58 -1.02
CA ASN A 3 -3.47 -12.45 -0.63
C ASN A 3 -3.30 -11.66 0.69
N ASP A 4 -4.08 -10.59 0.89
CA ASP A 4 -4.03 -9.81 2.13
C ASP A 4 -4.59 -10.61 3.31
N CYS A 5 -5.70 -11.29 3.12
CA CYS A 5 -6.30 -12.14 4.16
C CYS A 5 -5.36 -13.30 4.54
N SER A 6 -4.73 -13.95 3.56
CA SER A 6 -3.73 -14.99 3.82
C SER A 6 -2.52 -14.44 4.58
N ARG A 7 -1.99 -13.30 4.17
CA ARG A 7 -0.84 -12.67 4.81
C ARG A 7 -1.14 -12.20 6.23
N LEU A 8 -2.27 -11.52 6.45
CA LEU A 8 -2.61 -10.86 7.72
C LEU A 8 -3.29 -11.80 8.71
N PHE A 9 -4.16 -12.67 8.23
CA PHE A 9 -5.03 -13.48 9.10
C PHE A 9 -4.75 -14.98 9.01
N LYS A 10 -3.82 -15.39 8.10
CA LYS A 10 -3.46 -16.80 7.90
C LYS A 10 -4.62 -17.70 7.50
N ILE A 11 -5.63 -17.14 6.82
CA ILE A 11 -6.75 -17.89 6.26
C ILE A 11 -6.53 -18.23 4.79
N SER A 12 -7.12 -19.35 4.35
CA SER A 12 -7.00 -19.82 2.96
C SER A 12 -7.79 -18.93 1.98
N PRO A 13 -7.50 -18.99 0.67
CA PRO A 13 -8.32 -18.34 -0.35
C PRO A 13 -9.80 -18.79 -0.30
N THR A 14 -10.05 -20.07 -0.03
CA THR A 14 -11.41 -20.63 0.11
C THR A 14 -12.11 -20.05 1.33
N ASP A 15 -11.45 -19.99 2.48
CA ASP A 15 -12.04 -19.40 3.70
C ASP A 15 -12.29 -17.91 3.53
N THR A 16 -11.40 -17.22 2.80
CA THR A 16 -11.62 -15.81 2.44
C THR A 16 -12.87 -15.66 1.60
N LEU A 17 -13.06 -16.51 0.57
CA LEU A 17 -14.25 -16.46 -0.27
C LEU A 17 -15.53 -16.74 0.54
N ASN A 18 -15.54 -17.76 1.39
CA ASN A 18 -16.67 -18.11 2.25
C ASN A 18 -16.99 -16.96 3.24
N THR A 19 -15.96 -16.33 3.77
CA THR A 19 -16.12 -15.17 4.66
C THR A 19 -16.79 -14.01 3.91
N VAL A 20 -16.33 -13.68 2.70
CA VAL A 20 -16.91 -12.57 1.92
C VAL A 20 -18.32 -12.95 1.42
N GLN A 21 -18.58 -14.22 1.12
CA GLN A 21 -19.94 -14.72 0.82
C GLN A 21 -20.91 -14.45 1.97
N THR A 22 -20.49 -14.73 3.21
CA THR A 22 -21.29 -14.41 4.41
C THR A 22 -21.54 -12.91 4.55
N LEU A 23 -20.52 -12.09 4.29
CA LEU A 23 -20.69 -10.61 4.31
C LEU A 23 -21.68 -10.13 3.25
N TYR A 24 -21.65 -10.72 2.05
CA TYR A 24 -22.60 -10.43 0.98
C TYR A 24 -24.03 -10.82 1.36
N GLU A 25 -24.27 -12.02 1.86
CA GLU A 25 -25.57 -12.50 2.31
C GLU A 25 -26.16 -11.61 3.43
N ARG A 26 -25.30 -11.01 4.24
CA ARG A 26 -25.64 -10.02 5.25
C ARG A 26 -25.78 -8.59 4.70
N LYS A 27 -25.70 -8.42 3.37
CA LYS A 27 -25.83 -7.13 2.67
C LYS A 27 -24.77 -6.08 3.04
N LEU A 28 -23.62 -6.52 3.52
CA LEU A 28 -22.52 -5.64 3.94
C LEU A 28 -21.59 -5.27 2.80
N VAL A 29 -21.41 -6.19 1.85
CA VAL A 29 -20.55 -6.00 0.67
C VAL A 29 -21.26 -6.42 -0.61
N THR A 30 -20.72 -6.05 -1.76
CA THR A 30 -21.20 -6.47 -3.08
C THR A 30 -20.81 -7.91 -3.40
N TYR A 31 -21.29 -8.45 -4.52
CA TYR A 31 -21.12 -9.86 -4.89
C TYR A 31 -19.65 -10.31 -4.90
N PRO A 32 -19.31 -11.42 -4.21
CA PRO A 32 -17.91 -11.77 -3.96
C PRO A 32 -17.21 -12.53 -5.09
N ARG A 33 -17.96 -13.20 -5.97
CA ARG A 33 -17.38 -14.00 -7.05
C ARG A 33 -17.17 -13.14 -8.28
N THR A 34 -16.15 -12.32 -8.24
CA THR A 34 -15.72 -11.43 -9.33
C THR A 34 -14.21 -11.39 -9.40
N ASP A 35 -13.67 -11.28 -10.59
CA ASP A 35 -12.27 -11.01 -10.88
C ASP A 35 -12.01 -9.50 -11.11
N ALA A 36 -13.09 -8.72 -11.25
CA ALA A 36 -13.00 -7.28 -11.47
C ALA A 36 -12.35 -6.55 -10.28
N ARG A 37 -11.46 -5.62 -10.60
CA ARG A 37 -10.78 -4.74 -9.64
C ARG A 37 -11.19 -3.27 -9.77
N VAL A 38 -12.20 -3.03 -10.60
CA VAL A 38 -12.70 -1.70 -10.97
C VAL A 38 -14.20 -1.60 -10.71
N LEU A 39 -14.68 -0.38 -10.63
CA LEU A 39 -16.09 -0.04 -10.51
C LEU A 39 -16.68 0.24 -11.90
N SER A 40 -18.00 0.08 -12.04
CA SER A 40 -18.72 0.55 -13.22
C SER A 40 -19.02 2.05 -13.13
N THR A 41 -19.23 2.66 -14.28
CA THR A 41 -19.69 4.07 -14.37
C THR A 41 -21.02 4.26 -13.62
N ALA A 42 -21.92 3.28 -13.68
CA ALA A 42 -23.20 3.33 -12.97
C ALA A 42 -22.98 3.38 -11.44
N VAL A 43 -22.14 2.50 -10.90
CA VAL A 43 -21.82 2.48 -9.47
C VAL A 43 -21.10 3.77 -9.04
N ALA A 44 -20.19 4.28 -9.87
CA ALA A 44 -19.45 5.51 -9.57
C ALA A 44 -20.38 6.74 -9.40
N LYS A 45 -21.48 6.80 -10.12
CA LYS A 45 -22.47 7.88 -9.98
C LYS A 45 -23.20 7.86 -8.62
N GLU A 46 -23.36 6.70 -8.04
CA GLU A 46 -24.08 6.51 -6.77
C GLU A 46 -23.16 6.25 -5.57
N ILE A 47 -21.85 6.26 -5.78
CA ILE A 47 -20.83 5.88 -4.80
C ILE A 47 -20.94 6.65 -3.48
N GLY A 48 -21.47 7.89 -3.53
CA GLY A 48 -21.72 8.70 -2.36
C GLY A 48 -22.67 8.04 -1.34
N LYS A 49 -23.60 7.18 -1.80
CA LYS A 49 -24.50 6.43 -0.91
C LYS A 49 -23.70 5.40 -0.07
N ASN A 50 -22.78 4.71 -0.72
CA ASN A 50 -21.90 3.73 -0.06
C ASN A 50 -21.02 4.40 1.00
N ILE A 51 -20.39 5.53 0.66
CA ILE A 51 -19.54 6.31 1.57
C ILE A 51 -20.39 6.89 2.71
N GLY A 52 -21.56 7.46 2.38
CA GLY A 52 -22.48 8.03 3.35
C GLY A 52 -22.92 7.02 4.41
N GLY A 53 -23.20 5.77 3.99
CA GLY A 53 -23.51 4.68 4.91
C GLY A 53 -22.36 4.38 5.88
N LEU A 54 -21.11 4.40 5.41
CA LEU A 54 -19.92 4.13 6.23
C LEU A 54 -19.64 5.19 7.30
N GLN A 55 -20.29 6.35 7.28
CA GLN A 55 -20.23 7.32 8.39
C GLN A 55 -20.78 6.74 9.71
N LYS A 56 -21.57 5.67 9.64
CA LYS A 56 -22.10 4.94 10.80
C LYS A 56 -21.21 3.76 11.22
N TYR A 57 -20.13 3.50 10.48
CA TYR A 57 -19.13 2.46 10.83
C TYR A 57 -18.02 3.10 11.65
N GLU A 58 -18.12 2.99 12.97
CA GLU A 58 -17.28 3.70 13.94
C GLU A 58 -15.77 3.64 13.62
N PRO A 59 -15.15 2.49 13.25
CA PRO A 59 -13.70 2.45 12.99
C PRO A 59 -13.25 3.33 11.81
N LEU A 60 -14.16 3.68 10.89
CA LEU A 60 -13.83 4.44 9.67
C LEU A 60 -14.72 5.66 9.46
N ALA A 61 -15.63 5.96 10.40
CA ALA A 61 -16.61 7.03 10.30
C ALA A 61 -15.97 8.39 9.97
N GLN A 62 -14.90 8.75 10.64
CA GLN A 62 -14.18 10.01 10.42
C GLN A 62 -13.65 10.16 8.97
N TYR A 63 -13.16 9.08 8.37
CA TYR A 63 -12.69 9.10 6.98
C TYR A 63 -13.83 9.22 5.98
N ALA A 64 -14.92 8.50 6.23
CA ALA A 64 -16.13 8.61 5.41
C ALA A 64 -16.72 10.03 5.47
N GLN A 65 -16.78 10.64 6.66
CA GLN A 65 -17.22 12.02 6.85
C GLN A 65 -16.32 13.01 6.09
N TYR A 66 -15.00 12.87 6.24
CA TYR A 66 -14.03 13.70 5.52
C TYR A 66 -14.21 13.63 4.00
N ILE A 67 -14.33 12.42 3.42
CA ILE A 67 -14.55 12.24 1.98
C ILE A 67 -15.86 12.91 1.52
N MET A 68 -16.93 12.76 2.30
CA MET A 68 -18.23 13.37 1.97
C MET A 68 -18.15 14.90 2.02
N GLN A 69 -17.50 15.47 3.02
CA GLN A 69 -17.33 16.93 3.16
C GLN A 69 -16.48 17.52 2.04
N GLN A 70 -15.36 16.87 1.70
CA GLN A 70 -14.48 17.33 0.62
C GLN A 70 -15.06 17.09 -0.78
N GLY A 71 -16.05 16.22 -0.92
CA GLY A 71 -16.64 15.88 -2.21
C GLY A 71 -15.70 15.15 -3.17
N GLY A 72 -14.58 14.61 -2.68
CA GLY A 72 -13.55 13.93 -3.49
C GLY A 72 -14.08 12.75 -4.29
N TYR A 73 -15.16 12.12 -3.85
CA TYR A 73 -15.80 11.01 -4.55
C TYR A 73 -16.48 11.42 -5.88
N LYS A 74 -16.84 12.70 -6.07
CA LYS A 74 -17.54 13.19 -7.29
C LYS A 74 -16.69 13.01 -8.56
N GLY A 75 -15.38 12.99 -8.43
CA GLY A 75 -14.43 12.78 -9.53
C GLY A 75 -14.11 11.32 -9.85
N VAL A 76 -14.58 10.35 -9.06
CA VAL A 76 -14.18 8.95 -9.16
C VAL A 76 -14.49 8.32 -10.51
N ALA A 77 -15.59 8.73 -11.17
CA ALA A 77 -15.99 8.23 -12.49
C ALA A 77 -14.91 8.45 -13.59
N LYS A 78 -14.05 9.46 -13.42
CA LYS A 78 -12.93 9.76 -14.34
C LYS A 78 -11.60 9.19 -13.88
N SER A 79 -11.59 8.40 -12.80
CA SER A 79 -10.36 7.85 -12.23
C SER A 79 -10.04 6.47 -12.82
N LYS A 80 -8.81 6.02 -12.57
CA LYS A 80 -8.37 4.65 -12.92
C LYS A 80 -9.15 3.53 -12.22
N TYR A 81 -10.00 3.87 -11.26
CA TYR A 81 -10.82 2.91 -10.50
C TYR A 81 -12.15 2.59 -11.18
N VAL A 82 -12.49 3.27 -12.27
CA VAL A 82 -13.73 3.06 -13.03
C VAL A 82 -13.40 2.66 -14.47
N ASN A 83 -13.84 1.47 -14.89
CA ASN A 83 -13.61 0.97 -16.24
C ASN A 83 -14.63 -0.13 -16.60
N ASP A 84 -15.69 0.26 -17.30
CA ASP A 84 -16.75 -0.68 -17.71
C ASP A 84 -16.24 -1.81 -18.63
N LYS A 85 -15.16 -1.57 -19.40
CA LYS A 85 -14.57 -2.57 -20.30
C LYS A 85 -13.85 -3.71 -19.57
N GLN A 86 -13.50 -3.52 -18.30
CA GLN A 86 -12.84 -4.53 -17.45
C GLN A 86 -13.83 -5.29 -16.55
N ILE A 87 -15.12 -5.12 -16.78
CA ILE A 87 -16.18 -5.79 -16.03
C ILE A 87 -16.89 -6.74 -16.97
N THR A 88 -16.92 -8.02 -16.61
CA THR A 88 -17.72 -9.04 -17.31
C THR A 88 -19.13 -9.08 -16.75
N ASP A 89 -19.28 -9.58 -15.52
CA ASP A 89 -20.57 -9.76 -14.88
C ASP A 89 -20.74 -8.85 -13.65
N HIS A 90 -19.70 -8.74 -12.83
CA HIS A 90 -19.73 -8.01 -11.57
C HIS A 90 -18.51 -7.10 -11.42
N TYR A 91 -18.72 -5.92 -10.84
CA TYR A 91 -17.66 -4.99 -10.48
C TYR A 91 -16.95 -5.41 -9.18
N ALA A 92 -15.93 -4.68 -8.80
CA ALA A 92 -15.11 -4.97 -7.61
C ALA A 92 -15.94 -5.05 -6.32
N ILE A 93 -15.46 -5.85 -5.37
CA ILE A 93 -16.07 -5.98 -4.04
C ILE A 93 -15.88 -4.67 -3.27
N ILE A 94 -17.00 -4.04 -2.89
CA ILE A 94 -17.03 -2.82 -2.10
C ILE A 94 -18.08 -2.92 -0.98
N PRO A 95 -17.97 -2.11 0.10
CA PRO A 95 -19.04 -2.00 1.09
C PRO A 95 -20.30 -1.42 0.45
N THR A 96 -21.45 -1.95 0.82
CA THR A 96 -22.75 -1.40 0.35
C THR A 96 -23.10 -0.08 1.05
N GLY A 97 -22.52 0.18 2.21
CA GLY A 97 -22.94 1.27 3.11
C GLY A 97 -24.26 0.98 3.82
N GLN A 98 -24.82 -0.22 3.64
CA GLN A 98 -26.07 -0.67 4.25
C GLN A 98 -25.84 -1.87 5.17
N GLY A 99 -26.87 -2.27 5.91
CA GLY A 99 -26.81 -3.49 6.70
C GLY A 99 -25.86 -3.46 7.89
N LEU A 100 -25.36 -2.29 8.31
CA LEU A 100 -24.34 -2.18 9.38
C LEU A 100 -24.79 -2.76 10.72
N GLY A 101 -26.08 -2.84 10.99
CA GLY A 101 -26.62 -3.56 12.15
C GLY A 101 -26.24 -5.04 12.17
N ASN A 102 -26.01 -5.66 11.01
CA ASN A 102 -25.62 -7.04 10.87
C ASN A 102 -24.15 -7.31 11.27
N LEU A 103 -23.36 -6.27 11.48
CA LEU A 103 -21.99 -6.37 11.98
C LEU A 103 -21.93 -7.01 13.39
N ASN A 104 -22.95 -6.82 14.19
CA ASN A 104 -23.01 -7.36 15.57
C ASN A 104 -22.99 -8.90 15.60
N GLY A 105 -23.50 -9.55 14.55
CA GLY A 105 -23.50 -11.01 14.43
C GLY A 105 -22.29 -11.60 13.73
N LEU A 106 -21.26 -10.81 13.43
CA LEU A 106 -20.03 -11.29 12.79
C LEU A 106 -19.03 -11.80 13.83
N ASN A 107 -18.31 -12.87 13.47
CA ASN A 107 -17.11 -13.27 14.20
C ASN A 107 -15.92 -12.34 13.89
N ASP A 108 -14.82 -12.51 14.63
CA ASP A 108 -13.63 -11.65 14.50
C ASP A 108 -13.01 -11.64 13.11
N ILE A 109 -12.93 -12.80 12.45
CA ILE A 109 -12.37 -12.90 11.09
C ILE A 109 -13.26 -12.16 10.10
N GLN A 110 -14.56 -12.35 10.19
CA GLN A 110 -15.52 -11.67 9.31
C GLN A 110 -15.44 -10.14 9.49
N ARG A 111 -15.34 -9.64 10.72
CA ARG A 111 -15.15 -8.21 11.01
C ARG A 111 -13.85 -7.68 10.42
N LYS A 112 -12.74 -8.39 10.60
CA LYS A 112 -11.41 -8.01 10.05
C LYS A 112 -11.42 -7.98 8.52
N VAL A 113 -12.08 -8.94 7.88
CA VAL A 113 -12.19 -8.97 6.42
C VAL A 113 -13.07 -7.82 5.91
N TYR A 114 -14.18 -7.52 6.60
CA TYR A 114 -15.00 -6.35 6.28
C TYR A 114 -14.20 -5.04 6.43
N ASP A 115 -13.44 -4.89 7.51
CA ASP A 115 -12.61 -3.70 7.76
C ASP A 115 -11.58 -3.48 6.65
N ILE A 116 -10.89 -4.54 6.18
CA ILE A 116 -9.96 -4.44 5.04
C ILE A 116 -10.67 -3.98 3.77
N ILE A 117 -11.84 -4.52 3.47
CA ILE A 117 -12.62 -4.13 2.28
C ILE A 117 -13.01 -2.65 2.39
N ALA A 118 -13.51 -2.23 3.55
CA ALA A 118 -13.94 -0.86 3.78
C ALA A 118 -12.77 0.14 3.74
N ARG A 119 -11.62 -0.20 4.36
CA ARG A 119 -10.39 0.60 4.27
C ARG A 119 -9.90 0.74 2.84
N ARG A 120 -9.84 -0.35 2.10
CA ARG A 120 -9.44 -0.33 0.69
C ARG A 120 -10.37 0.53 -0.15
N PHE A 121 -11.68 0.42 0.07
CA PHE A 121 -12.67 1.22 -0.62
C PHE A 121 -12.52 2.72 -0.32
N LEU A 122 -12.43 3.11 0.94
CA LEU A 122 -12.28 4.53 1.30
C LEU A 122 -10.92 5.09 0.85
N SER A 123 -9.88 4.28 0.80
CA SER A 123 -8.54 4.73 0.41
C SER A 123 -8.44 5.24 -1.03
N ILE A 124 -9.35 4.83 -1.94
CA ILE A 124 -9.34 5.30 -3.33
C ILE A 124 -9.74 6.78 -3.48
N PHE A 125 -10.36 7.37 -2.46
CA PHE A 125 -10.78 8.76 -2.42
C PHE A 125 -9.75 9.69 -1.77
N PHE A 126 -8.61 9.16 -1.35
CA PHE A 126 -7.50 9.92 -0.79
C PHE A 126 -6.39 10.12 -1.83
N PRO A 127 -5.58 11.17 -1.69
CA PRO A 127 -4.46 11.40 -2.58
C PRO A 127 -3.43 10.26 -2.51
N ALA A 128 -2.57 10.17 -3.50
CA ALA A 128 -1.46 9.23 -3.50
C ALA A 128 -0.51 9.52 -2.32
N ALA A 129 0.13 8.48 -1.80
CA ALA A 129 1.23 8.65 -0.85
C ALA A 129 2.44 9.25 -1.59
N GLU A 130 3.03 10.28 -0.99
CA GLU A 130 4.21 10.95 -1.54
C GLU A 130 5.46 10.51 -0.79
N TYR A 131 6.48 10.17 -1.56
CA TYR A 131 7.77 9.75 -1.02
C TYR A 131 8.88 10.63 -1.56
N GLU A 132 9.76 11.03 -0.69
CA GLU A 132 11.06 11.58 -1.05
C GLU A 132 12.06 10.44 -1.21
N LYS A 133 12.75 10.42 -2.36
CA LYS A 133 13.78 9.41 -2.65
C LYS A 133 15.11 10.12 -2.85
N VAL A 134 16.12 9.63 -2.14
CA VAL A 134 17.51 10.03 -2.34
C VAL A 134 18.28 8.85 -2.88
N SER A 135 18.95 9.02 -4.02
CA SER A 135 19.82 8.01 -4.62
C SER A 135 21.24 8.56 -4.66
N LEU A 136 22.16 7.85 -4.04
CA LEU A 136 23.58 8.19 -4.01
C LEU A 136 24.36 7.18 -4.81
N VAL A 137 25.33 7.66 -5.58
CA VAL A 137 26.36 6.84 -6.21
C VAL A 137 27.69 7.39 -5.74
N LEU A 138 28.40 6.60 -4.95
CA LEU A 138 29.74 6.92 -4.49
C LEU A 138 30.74 6.16 -5.35
N THR A 139 31.81 6.84 -5.78
CA THR A 139 32.87 6.23 -6.56
C THR A 139 34.19 6.34 -5.82
N ARG A 140 34.96 5.27 -5.84
CA ARG A 140 36.33 5.24 -5.33
C ARG A 140 37.27 4.86 -6.45
N GLN A 141 38.32 5.63 -6.64
CA GLN A 141 39.42 5.25 -7.52
C GLN A 141 40.33 4.24 -6.78
N ILE A 142 40.57 3.11 -7.43
CA ILE A 142 41.51 2.11 -6.94
C ILE A 142 42.80 2.34 -7.67
N HIS A 143 43.86 2.61 -6.94
CA HIS A 143 45.22 2.59 -7.47
C HIS A 143 45.86 1.26 -7.06
N THR A 144 46.11 0.40 -8.02
CA THR A 144 46.86 -0.84 -7.76
C THR A 144 48.34 -0.53 -7.53
N ALA A 145 48.94 -1.29 -6.63
CA ALA A 145 50.38 -1.15 -6.35
C ALA A 145 51.21 -1.42 -7.61
N VAL A 146 52.35 -0.73 -7.71
CA VAL A 146 53.26 -0.75 -8.87
C VAL A 146 53.46 -2.18 -9.38
N GLY A 147 52.95 -2.48 -10.59
CA GLY A 147 53.21 -3.76 -11.32
C GLY A 147 51.95 -4.53 -11.76
N GLU A 148 50.76 -4.26 -11.23
CA GLU A 148 49.52 -4.87 -11.70
C GLU A 148 48.69 -3.87 -12.52
N LYS A 149 48.24 -4.32 -13.67
CA LYS A 149 47.49 -3.48 -14.62
C LYS A 149 46.10 -3.13 -14.08
N GLU A 150 45.80 -1.86 -14.26
CA GLU A 150 44.49 -1.18 -14.30
C GLU A 150 44.09 -0.47 -12.99
N ASP A 151 44.16 0.86 -13.06
CA ASP A 151 43.38 1.75 -12.22
C ASP A 151 41.91 1.45 -12.47
N GLY A 152 41.23 1.04 -11.42
CA GLY A 152 39.78 0.71 -11.46
C GLY A 152 38.96 1.74 -10.72
N THR A 153 37.66 1.76 -11.01
CA THR A 153 36.68 2.54 -10.25
C THR A 153 35.67 1.60 -9.61
N GLU A 154 35.59 1.64 -8.29
CA GLU A 154 34.50 0.98 -7.55
C GLU A 154 33.34 1.93 -7.40
N SER A 155 32.11 1.40 -7.53
CA SER A 155 30.88 2.17 -7.34
C SER A 155 30.02 1.55 -6.25
N PHE A 156 29.58 2.38 -5.33
CA PHE A 156 28.69 2.03 -4.23
C PHE A 156 27.37 2.75 -4.40
N PHE A 157 26.26 2.02 -4.31
CA PHE A 157 24.93 2.54 -4.54
C PHE A 157 24.16 2.53 -3.23
N ALA A 158 23.55 3.66 -2.88
CA ALA A 158 22.65 3.76 -1.74
C ALA A 158 21.33 4.45 -2.17
N ASN A 159 20.22 3.86 -1.76
CA ASN A 159 18.88 4.38 -2.05
C ASN A 159 18.10 4.51 -0.75
N PHE A 160 17.63 5.71 -0.47
CA PHE A 160 16.82 6.01 0.70
C PHE A 160 15.45 6.50 0.27
N LYS A 161 14.43 6.13 1.05
CA LYS A 161 13.06 6.52 0.79
C LYS A 161 12.37 6.94 2.09
N ARG A 162 11.88 8.18 2.13
CA ARG A 162 11.10 8.72 3.24
C ARG A 162 9.68 8.99 2.81
N LEU A 163 8.71 8.64 3.65
CA LEU A 163 7.31 9.02 3.45
C LEU A 163 7.12 10.49 3.81
N LYS A 164 6.81 11.34 2.82
CA LYS A 164 6.57 12.77 2.99
C LYS A 164 5.10 13.06 3.33
N ASN A 165 4.20 12.44 2.57
CA ASN A 165 2.77 12.56 2.79
C ASN A 165 2.14 11.16 2.73
N PRO A 166 1.49 10.68 3.80
CA PRO A 166 0.91 9.34 3.81
C PRO A 166 -0.26 9.17 2.84
N GLY A 167 -0.98 10.23 2.49
CA GLY A 167 -2.12 10.15 1.59
C GLY A 167 -3.08 9.00 1.96
N TYR A 168 -3.39 8.12 1.00
CA TYR A 168 -4.28 6.97 1.21
C TYR A 168 -3.78 5.96 2.26
N LEU A 169 -2.48 5.95 2.58
CA LEU A 169 -1.92 5.05 3.60
C LEU A 169 -2.44 5.35 5.00
N THR A 170 -2.93 6.56 5.23
CA THR A 170 -3.59 6.93 6.50
C THR A 170 -4.76 5.98 6.82
N ILE A 171 -5.46 5.51 5.77
CA ILE A 171 -6.59 4.58 5.92
C ILE A 171 -6.15 3.14 5.68
N ALA A 172 -5.39 2.90 4.62
CA ALA A 172 -4.96 1.56 4.22
C ALA A 172 -3.94 0.94 5.19
N GLY A 173 -3.33 1.74 6.04
CA GLY A 173 -2.21 1.37 6.89
C GLY A 173 -0.87 1.49 6.15
N LEU A 174 0.19 1.67 6.91
CA LEU A 174 1.55 1.67 6.37
C LEU A 174 1.93 0.25 5.93
N PRO A 175 2.61 0.11 4.78
CA PRO A 175 3.19 -1.18 4.42
C PRO A 175 4.10 -1.68 5.55
N SER A 176 3.84 -2.88 6.04
CA SER A 176 4.71 -3.52 7.04
C SER A 176 5.94 -4.13 6.37
N ASP A 177 6.76 -3.32 5.75
CA ASP A 177 8.05 -3.76 5.23
C ASP A 177 9.05 -3.76 6.37
N LYS A 178 9.20 -4.91 7.03
CA LYS A 178 10.25 -5.14 8.05
C LYS A 178 11.66 -4.80 7.52
N LYS A 179 11.87 -4.83 6.20
CA LYS A 179 13.12 -4.40 5.55
C LYS A 179 13.32 -2.87 5.50
N GLN A 180 12.26 -2.06 5.70
CA GLN A 180 12.38 -0.60 5.72
C GLN A 180 12.65 -0.04 7.12
N GLU A 181 12.50 -0.84 8.18
CA GLU A 181 12.83 -0.38 9.54
C GLU A 181 14.33 -0.29 9.79
N GLU A 182 15.14 -1.08 9.06
CA GLU A 182 16.61 -1.08 9.21
C GLU A 182 17.33 0.08 8.49
N GLN A 183 16.63 0.87 7.69
CA GLN A 183 17.20 1.97 6.89
C GLN A 183 16.43 3.30 7.01
N LYS A 184 15.80 3.54 8.14
CA LYS A 184 15.20 4.85 8.41
C LYS A 184 16.32 5.84 8.75
N LEU A 185 16.69 6.65 7.77
CA LEU A 185 17.49 7.83 8.02
C LEU A 185 16.70 8.82 8.87
N THR A 186 17.38 9.46 9.79
CA THR A 186 16.86 10.62 10.50
C THR A 186 16.64 11.79 9.53
N ASP A 187 15.81 12.74 9.90
CA ASP A 187 15.60 13.94 9.07
C ASP A 187 16.89 14.72 8.84
N GLU A 188 17.81 14.73 9.83
CA GLU A 188 19.12 15.36 9.74
C GLU A 188 20.03 14.64 8.74
N GLU A 189 20.08 13.31 8.78
CA GLU A 189 20.87 12.52 7.83
C GLU A 189 20.33 12.67 6.39
N LEU A 190 19.01 12.69 6.23
CA LEU A 190 18.40 12.88 4.92
C LEU A 190 18.70 14.29 4.36
N ALA A 191 18.62 15.33 5.20
CA ALA A 191 18.96 16.68 4.82
C ALA A 191 20.45 16.80 4.44
N LYS A 192 21.34 16.13 5.18
CA LYS A 192 22.78 16.07 4.88
C LYS A 192 23.02 15.40 3.51
N PHE A 193 22.40 14.25 3.23
CA PHE A 193 22.54 13.61 1.94
C PHE A 193 21.91 14.41 0.80
N ALA A 194 20.78 15.08 1.03
CA ALA A 194 20.13 15.92 0.02
C ALA A 194 20.94 17.19 -0.30
N SER A 195 21.84 17.63 0.59
CA SER A 195 22.71 18.79 0.36
C SER A 195 23.96 18.47 -0.48
N LEU A 196 24.30 17.19 -0.65
CA LEU A 196 25.46 16.75 -1.42
C LEU A 196 25.31 17.08 -2.90
N LYS A 197 26.43 17.48 -3.51
CA LYS A 197 26.52 17.75 -4.96
C LYS A 197 27.43 16.74 -5.61
N LYS A 198 27.29 16.60 -6.92
CA LYS A 198 28.18 15.75 -7.71
C LYS A 198 29.62 16.26 -7.59
N GLY A 199 30.51 15.40 -7.14
CA GLY A 199 31.94 15.71 -6.92
C GLY A 199 32.31 15.97 -5.46
N ASP A 200 31.33 16.03 -4.55
CA ASP A 200 31.64 16.14 -3.12
C ASP A 200 32.31 14.86 -2.63
N ALA A 201 33.34 15.03 -1.78
CA ALA A 201 34.05 13.91 -1.16
C ALA A 201 33.39 13.52 0.17
N ILE A 202 33.14 12.24 0.36
CA ILE A 202 32.59 11.68 1.60
C ILE A 202 33.68 10.84 2.29
N PRO A 203 34.12 11.19 3.50
CA PRO A 203 35.11 10.41 4.21
C PRO A 203 34.51 9.09 4.69
N VAL A 204 35.20 7.97 4.45
CA VAL A 204 34.86 6.66 5.00
C VAL A 204 35.34 6.62 6.45
N GLN A 205 34.42 6.47 7.40
CA GLN A 205 34.73 6.47 8.83
C GLN A 205 35.02 5.07 9.37
N ALA A 206 34.35 4.03 8.84
CA ALA A 206 34.52 2.67 9.29
C ALA A 206 34.07 1.66 8.22
N PHE A 207 34.60 0.46 8.31
CA PHE A 207 34.17 -0.70 7.54
C PHE A 207 33.59 -1.75 8.48
N ASN A 208 32.44 -2.30 8.10
CA ASN A 208 31.83 -3.41 8.84
C ASN A 208 31.65 -4.60 7.88
N ILE A 209 32.40 -5.65 8.08
CA ILE A 209 32.32 -6.87 7.28
C ILE A 209 31.28 -7.79 7.93
N LYS A 210 30.24 -8.15 7.18
CA LYS A 210 29.24 -9.13 7.60
C LYS A 210 29.39 -10.39 6.76
N GLU A 211 29.55 -11.51 7.43
CA GLU A 211 29.45 -12.81 6.78
C GLU A 211 27.99 -13.09 6.40
N GLY A 212 27.78 -13.69 5.25
CA GLY A 212 26.47 -14.09 4.77
C GLY A 212 26.56 -15.33 3.89
N GLU A 213 25.53 -16.18 3.97
CA GLU A 213 25.38 -17.33 3.10
C GLU A 213 24.34 -17.04 2.02
N THR A 214 24.66 -17.43 0.79
CA THR A 214 23.68 -17.44 -0.29
C THR A 214 22.86 -18.72 -0.23
N SER A 215 21.56 -18.61 -0.40
CA SER A 215 20.69 -19.77 -0.50
C SER A 215 20.04 -19.82 -1.89
N PRO A 216 19.73 -21.02 -2.42
CA PRO A 216 19.00 -21.12 -3.68
C PRO A 216 17.62 -20.48 -3.53
N PRO A 217 17.03 -20.00 -4.64
CA PRO A 217 15.68 -19.46 -4.61
C PRO A 217 14.68 -20.50 -4.10
N LYS A 218 13.67 -20.04 -3.36
CA LYS A 218 12.60 -20.92 -2.87
C LYS A 218 11.88 -21.54 -4.08
N ARG A 219 11.55 -22.83 -3.96
CA ARG A 219 10.69 -23.50 -4.95
C ARG A 219 9.30 -22.83 -4.99
N TYR A 220 8.70 -22.84 -6.18
CA TYR A 220 7.34 -22.34 -6.41
C TYR A 220 6.30 -23.20 -5.68
#